data_d24aaafd8b3481ec381093ee153694a4
#
_entry.id   d24aaafd8b3481ec381093ee153694a4
#
_cell.length_a   1.000
_cell.length_b   1.000
_cell.length_c   1.000
_cell.angle_alpha   90.00
_cell.angle_beta   90.00
_cell.angle_gamma   90.00
#
_symmetry.space_group_name_H-M   'P 1'
#
loop_
_entity.id
_entity.type
_entity.pdbx_description
1 polymer ?
#
loop_
_entity_poly.entity_id
_entity_poly.type
_entity_poly.pdbx_seq_one_letter_code
_entity_poly.pdbx_strand_id
1 'polypeptide(L)'
;MFSQEANQISFLSDENINKKYYKDHNITPSMAVVLSQILNHQPNAMMGRLYLKGKVYELLSLYFNPIEATDISECPFLVDEENVRKIRNAKQIMLDRMTDPPSLQALAHEIGLSLKKLKEGFKQLYGNTVYQFVLDHKMNHARQLLVTGSHNVNEVALELGYSNSSHFIDAFKKKFGTTPKKYLLSLSS
;
A
#
# COMPACT_ATOMS: atom_id res chain seq x y z
N MET A 1 13.63 25.56 9.36
CA MET A 1 13.53 24.46 10.32
C MET A 1 14.47 23.29 10.02
N PHE A 2 14.86 23.06 8.76
CA PHE A 2 15.80 21.98 8.38
C PHE A 2 17.30 22.34 8.45
N SER A 3 17.66 23.62 8.53
CA SER A 3 19.07 24.05 8.45
C SER A 3 19.91 23.71 9.67
N GLN A 4 19.33 23.53 10.84
CA GLN A 4 20.08 23.13 12.04
C GLN A 4 20.24 21.60 12.16
N GLU A 5 19.26 20.83 11.69
CA GLU A 5 19.32 19.37 11.71
C GLU A 5 20.17 18.82 10.55
N ALA A 6 20.18 19.50 9.39
CA ALA A 6 21.00 19.13 8.24
C ALA A 6 22.51 19.14 8.57
N ASN A 7 22.98 20.03 9.40
CA ASN A 7 24.41 20.11 9.81
C ASN A 7 24.84 18.93 10.69
N GLN A 8 23.92 18.17 11.27
CA GLN A 8 24.27 16.94 12.01
C GLN A 8 24.48 15.74 11.08
N ILE A 9 24.06 15.84 9.83
CA ILE A 9 24.24 14.80 8.82
C ILE A 9 25.49 15.15 8.03
N SER A 10 26.58 14.42 8.19
CA SER A 10 27.91 14.74 7.68
C SER A 10 27.99 15.08 6.19
N PHE A 11 27.13 14.54 5.34
CA PHE A 11 27.16 14.84 3.90
C PHE A 11 26.25 16.02 3.50
N LEU A 12 25.36 16.48 4.37
CA LEU A 12 24.54 17.69 4.18
C LEU A 12 25.19 18.93 4.81
N SER A 13 26.36 18.77 5.46
CA SER A 13 27.09 19.89 6.00
C SER A 13 27.60 20.80 4.87
N ASP A 14 27.68 22.11 5.15
CA ASP A 14 28.12 23.11 4.17
C ASP A 14 29.51 22.79 3.53
N GLU A 15 30.37 22.08 4.26
CA GLU A 15 31.67 21.63 3.76
C GLU A 15 31.57 20.55 2.66
N ASN A 16 30.49 19.80 2.61
CA ASN A 16 30.28 18.65 1.73
C ASN A 16 29.25 18.88 0.64
N ILE A 17 28.54 20.02 0.65
CA ILE A 17 27.41 20.30 -0.24
C ILE A 17 27.77 20.22 -1.74
N ASN A 18 29.02 20.44 -2.09
CA ASN A 18 29.55 20.38 -3.45
C ASN A 18 30.28 19.07 -3.77
N LYS A 19 30.36 18.11 -2.83
CA LYS A 19 31.04 16.84 -3.04
C LYS A 19 30.00 15.78 -3.47
N LYS A 20 30.34 14.96 -4.48
CA LYS A 20 29.56 13.79 -4.83
C LYS A 20 29.65 12.78 -3.69
N TYR A 21 28.52 12.43 -3.12
CA TYR A 21 28.43 11.46 -2.04
C TYR A 21 27.69 10.20 -2.53
N TYR A 22 28.31 9.05 -2.33
CA TYR A 22 27.71 7.74 -2.60
C TYR A 22 27.87 6.90 -1.33
N LYS A 23 26.76 6.39 -0.81
CA LYS A 23 26.76 5.44 0.29
C LYS A 23 25.67 4.43 0.06
N ASP A 24 26.05 3.17 -0.13
CA ASP A 24 25.12 2.07 -0.28
C ASP A 24 24.80 1.49 1.11
N HIS A 25 23.53 1.32 1.37
CA HIS A 25 23.02 0.62 2.54
C HIS A 25 22.05 -0.47 2.10
N ASN A 26 22.09 -1.59 2.79
CA ASN A 26 21.05 -2.58 2.65
C ASN A 26 19.73 -2.01 3.14
N ILE A 27 18.65 -2.27 2.41
CA ILE A 27 17.29 -1.88 2.83
C ILE A 27 16.94 -2.71 4.08
N THR A 28 16.77 -2.04 5.21
CA THR A 28 16.32 -2.70 6.45
C THR A 28 14.83 -3.10 6.32
N PRO A 29 14.35 -4.08 7.12
CA PRO A 29 12.94 -4.43 7.15
C PRO A 29 12.02 -3.23 7.40
N SER A 30 12.39 -2.33 8.30
CA SER A 30 11.65 -1.09 8.59
C SER A 30 11.57 -0.17 7.37
N MET A 31 12.69 0.03 6.66
CA MET A 31 12.71 0.79 5.41
C MET A 31 11.83 0.15 4.32
N ALA A 32 11.86 -1.19 4.21
CA ALA A 32 11.04 -1.92 3.26
C ALA A 32 9.53 -1.73 3.52
N VAL A 33 9.13 -1.64 4.78
CA VAL A 33 7.75 -1.32 5.18
C VAL A 33 7.36 0.08 4.74
N VAL A 34 8.17 1.09 5.06
CA VAL A 34 7.90 2.48 4.68
C VAL A 34 7.82 2.62 3.16
N LEU A 35 8.75 2.01 2.42
CA LEU A 35 8.73 1.97 0.96
C LEU A 35 7.45 1.30 0.43
N SER A 36 7.06 0.16 1.01
CA SER A 36 5.82 -0.52 0.63
C SER A 36 4.57 0.35 0.87
N GLN A 37 4.54 1.08 1.98
CA GLN A 37 3.46 2.01 2.31
C GLN A 37 3.40 3.19 1.33
N ILE A 38 4.54 3.73 0.91
CA ILE A 38 4.63 4.78 -0.12
C ILE A 38 4.10 4.26 -1.46
N LEU A 39 4.58 3.10 -1.91
CA LEU A 39 4.24 2.52 -3.22
C LEU A 39 2.78 2.06 -3.33
N ASN A 40 2.18 1.63 -2.21
CA ASN A 40 0.79 1.17 -2.18
C ASN A 40 -0.20 2.25 -1.69
N HIS A 41 0.30 3.48 -1.42
CA HIS A 41 -0.58 4.58 -1.00
C HIS A 41 -1.48 5.02 -2.14
N GLN A 42 -2.79 5.06 -1.87
CA GLN A 42 -3.76 5.62 -2.80
C GLN A 42 -3.96 7.10 -2.44
N PRO A 43 -3.57 8.04 -3.31
CA PRO A 43 -3.63 9.45 -2.98
C PRO A 43 -5.07 9.94 -2.84
N ASN A 44 -5.45 10.37 -1.64
CA ASN A 44 -6.56 11.29 -1.45
C ASN A 44 -5.99 12.71 -1.64
N ALA A 45 -6.57 13.51 -2.54
CA ALA A 45 -5.90 14.66 -3.17
C ALA A 45 -5.30 15.70 -2.21
N MET A 46 -5.88 15.92 -1.03
CA MET A 46 -5.42 16.95 -0.10
C MET A 46 -4.44 16.41 0.96
N MET A 47 -4.75 15.26 1.58
CA MET A 47 -3.94 14.67 2.65
C MET A 47 -2.82 13.77 2.13
N GLY A 48 -2.91 13.32 0.87
CA GLY A 48 -1.91 12.44 0.26
C GLY A 48 -0.52 13.05 0.21
N ARG A 49 -0.42 14.35 -0.06
CA ARG A 49 0.89 15.07 -0.04
C ARG A 49 1.50 15.12 1.35
N LEU A 50 0.69 15.33 2.39
CA LEU A 50 1.17 15.37 3.77
C LEU A 50 1.60 13.97 4.23
N TYR A 51 0.82 12.95 3.90
CA TYR A 51 1.17 11.55 4.17
C TYR A 51 2.49 11.16 3.51
N LEU A 52 2.65 11.44 2.21
CA LEU A 52 3.90 11.11 1.50
C LEU A 52 5.10 11.87 2.07
N LYS A 53 4.95 13.15 2.41
CA LYS A 53 6.02 13.89 3.09
C LYS A 53 6.41 13.24 4.43
N GLY A 54 5.42 12.86 5.25
CA GLY A 54 5.67 12.15 6.51
C GLY A 54 6.44 10.85 6.30
N LYS A 55 6.04 10.05 5.29
CA LYS A 55 6.71 8.80 4.95
C LYS A 55 8.13 8.99 4.40
N VAL A 56 8.35 10.04 3.63
CA VAL A 56 9.71 10.38 3.17
C VAL A 56 10.60 10.77 4.35
N TYR A 57 10.09 11.55 5.31
CA TYR A 57 10.86 11.90 6.51
C TYR A 57 11.15 10.68 7.39
N GLU A 58 10.19 9.78 7.55
CA GLU A 58 10.39 8.52 8.26
C GLU A 58 11.46 7.66 7.56
N LEU A 59 11.42 7.54 6.24
CA LEU A 59 12.45 6.81 5.47
C LEU A 59 13.83 7.43 5.62
N LEU A 60 13.94 8.76 5.54
CA LEU A 60 15.20 9.47 5.74
C LEU A 60 15.73 9.27 7.16
N SER A 61 14.85 9.32 8.17
CA SER A 61 15.25 9.06 9.55
C SER A 61 15.82 7.65 9.72
N LEU A 62 15.17 6.63 9.14
CA LEU A 62 15.66 5.25 9.17
C LEU A 62 16.97 5.07 8.39
N TYR A 63 17.16 5.83 7.31
CA TYR A 63 18.36 5.75 6.48
C TYR A 63 19.58 6.38 7.19
N PHE A 64 19.41 7.54 7.83
CA PHE A 64 20.49 8.28 8.47
C PHE A 64 20.78 7.86 9.90
N ASN A 65 19.81 7.30 10.58
CA ASN A 65 19.94 6.71 11.89
C ASN A 65 19.51 5.24 11.84
N PRO A 66 20.32 4.36 11.23
CA PRO A 66 20.02 2.94 11.25
C PRO A 66 20.09 2.49 12.71
N ILE A 67 18.93 2.36 13.34
CA ILE A 67 18.79 1.75 14.66
C ILE A 67 19.34 0.34 14.47
N GLU A 68 20.47 0.05 15.12
CA GLU A 68 20.99 -1.30 15.20
C GLU A 68 19.89 -2.21 15.74
N ALA A 69 19.79 -3.43 15.23
CA ALA A 69 18.67 -4.37 15.38
C ALA A 69 18.23 -4.68 16.84
N THR A 70 18.80 -4.03 17.84
CA THR A 70 18.52 -4.22 19.27
C THR A 70 17.29 -3.50 19.79
N ASP A 71 16.72 -2.54 19.05
CA ASP A 71 15.59 -1.71 19.51
C ASP A 71 14.28 -1.91 18.69
N ILE A 72 14.19 -3.02 17.96
CA ILE A 72 12.96 -3.39 17.22
C ILE A 72 11.99 -4.12 18.16
N SER A 73 11.76 -3.59 19.35
CA SER A 73 10.76 -4.13 20.28
C SER A 73 9.31 -3.84 19.86
N GLU A 74 9.09 -2.92 18.88
CA GLU A 74 7.74 -2.49 18.51
C GLU A 74 7.09 -3.25 17.34
N CYS A 75 7.84 -4.03 16.55
CA CYS A 75 7.25 -4.88 15.50
C CYS A 75 8.04 -6.17 15.25
N PRO A 76 8.00 -7.15 16.16
CA PRO A 76 8.74 -8.43 16.00
C PRO A 76 8.39 -9.18 14.71
N PHE A 77 7.23 -8.91 14.15
CA PHE A 77 6.73 -9.57 12.95
C PHE A 77 7.46 -9.17 11.66
N LEU A 78 7.89 -7.90 11.57
CA LEU A 78 8.53 -7.36 10.34
C LEU A 78 10.05 -7.58 10.32
N VAL A 79 10.62 -8.02 11.43
CA VAL A 79 12.02 -8.45 11.54
C VAL A 79 12.25 -9.80 10.85
N ASP A 80 11.20 -10.61 10.76
CA ASP A 80 11.24 -11.92 10.13
C ASP A 80 10.93 -11.80 8.63
N GLU A 81 11.97 -11.86 7.81
CA GLU A 81 11.85 -11.81 6.35
C GLU A 81 10.93 -12.91 5.79
N GLU A 82 10.86 -14.06 6.46
CA GLU A 82 9.96 -15.15 6.08
C GLU A 82 8.50 -14.73 6.26
N ASN A 83 8.16 -14.08 7.36
CA ASN A 83 6.81 -13.56 7.59
C ASN A 83 6.44 -12.48 6.57
N VAL A 84 7.36 -11.57 6.24
CA VAL A 84 7.15 -10.55 5.20
C VAL A 84 6.90 -11.22 3.84
N ARG A 85 7.67 -12.25 3.48
CA ARG A 85 7.48 -13.02 2.25
C ARG A 85 6.11 -13.70 2.22
N LYS A 86 5.68 -14.31 3.34
CA LYS A 86 4.36 -14.94 3.47
C LYS A 86 3.22 -13.92 3.30
N ILE A 87 3.33 -12.72 3.86
CA ILE A 87 2.35 -11.66 3.66
C ILE A 87 2.31 -11.16 2.21
N ARG A 88 3.47 -11.05 1.53
CA ARG A 88 3.52 -10.73 0.10
C ARG A 88 2.83 -11.81 -0.74
N ASN A 89 3.03 -13.07 -0.38
CA ASN A 89 2.34 -14.18 -1.04
C ASN A 89 0.81 -14.11 -0.80
N ALA A 90 0.37 -13.81 0.43
CA ALA A 90 -1.04 -13.60 0.72
C ALA A 90 -1.67 -12.51 -0.17
N LYS A 91 -0.98 -11.39 -0.37
CA LYS A 91 -1.42 -10.35 -1.31
C LYS A 91 -1.60 -10.91 -2.71
N GLN A 92 -0.61 -11.66 -3.22
CA GLN A 92 -0.67 -12.20 -4.56
C GLN A 92 -1.85 -13.17 -4.73
N ILE A 93 -2.03 -14.11 -3.80
CA ILE A 93 -3.16 -15.05 -3.79
C ILE A 93 -4.50 -14.31 -3.84
N MET A 94 -4.65 -13.26 -3.03
CA MET A 94 -5.88 -12.46 -2.99
C MET A 94 -6.14 -11.69 -4.29
N LEU A 95 -5.10 -11.26 -4.99
CA LEU A 95 -5.24 -10.58 -6.28
C LEU A 95 -5.54 -11.58 -7.41
N ASP A 96 -4.86 -12.72 -7.43
CA ASP A 96 -5.06 -13.76 -8.45
C ASP A 96 -6.46 -14.40 -8.37
N ARG A 97 -7.01 -14.51 -7.15
CA ARG A 97 -8.35 -15.03 -6.88
C ARG A 97 -9.34 -13.91 -6.52
N MET A 98 -9.19 -12.75 -7.12
CA MET A 98 -9.94 -11.55 -6.75
C MET A 98 -11.45 -11.70 -6.92
N THR A 99 -11.91 -12.48 -7.90
CA THR A 99 -13.34 -12.74 -8.16
C THR A 99 -13.97 -13.68 -7.12
N ASP A 100 -13.20 -14.65 -6.64
CA ASP A 100 -13.60 -15.62 -5.61
C ASP A 100 -12.48 -15.79 -4.58
N PRO A 101 -12.25 -14.78 -3.71
CA PRO A 101 -11.15 -14.78 -2.79
C PRO A 101 -11.36 -15.80 -1.65
N PRO A 102 -10.29 -16.48 -1.20
CA PRO A 102 -10.37 -17.39 -0.07
C PRO A 102 -10.77 -16.64 1.22
N SER A 103 -11.35 -17.36 2.17
CA SER A 103 -11.57 -16.82 3.51
C SER A 103 -10.21 -16.47 4.15
N LEU A 104 -10.20 -15.53 5.12
CA LEU A 104 -8.95 -15.17 5.82
C LEU A 104 -8.36 -16.35 6.58
N GLN A 105 -9.19 -17.28 7.07
CA GLN A 105 -8.72 -18.51 7.70
C GLN A 105 -8.02 -19.43 6.71
N ALA A 106 -8.64 -19.64 5.53
CA ALA A 106 -8.04 -20.45 4.47
C ALA A 106 -6.74 -19.82 3.96
N LEU A 107 -6.73 -18.49 3.74
CA LEU A 107 -5.54 -17.76 3.33
C LEU A 107 -4.41 -17.89 4.37
N ALA A 108 -4.71 -17.70 5.65
CA ALA A 108 -3.73 -17.81 6.72
C ALA A 108 -3.12 -19.23 6.78
N HIS A 109 -3.96 -20.26 6.63
CA HIS A 109 -3.52 -21.65 6.56
C HIS A 109 -2.62 -21.89 5.33
N GLU A 110 -3.04 -21.41 4.15
CA GLU A 110 -2.31 -21.59 2.87
C GLU A 110 -0.89 -21.00 2.93
N ILE A 111 -0.72 -19.85 3.60
CA ILE A 111 0.59 -19.20 3.74
C ILE A 111 1.38 -19.62 5.00
N GLY A 112 0.83 -20.52 5.82
CA GLY A 112 1.47 -21.00 7.05
C GLY A 112 1.63 -19.91 8.12
N LEU A 113 0.59 -19.09 8.33
CA LEU A 113 0.51 -18.09 9.40
C LEU A 113 -0.76 -18.28 10.23
N SER A 114 -0.73 -17.81 11.49
CA SER A 114 -1.99 -17.66 12.25
C SER A 114 -2.81 -16.50 11.67
N LEU A 115 -4.15 -16.58 11.82
CA LEU A 115 -5.05 -15.52 11.38
C LEU A 115 -4.69 -14.14 11.96
N LYS A 116 -4.24 -14.11 13.23
CA LYS A 116 -3.78 -12.88 13.90
C LYS A 116 -2.57 -12.31 13.19
N LYS A 117 -1.53 -13.14 12.97
CA LYS A 117 -0.30 -12.72 12.27
C LYS A 117 -0.59 -12.25 10.84
N LEU A 118 -1.49 -12.91 10.10
CA LEU A 118 -1.90 -12.44 8.78
C LEU A 118 -2.52 -11.04 8.83
N LYS A 119 -3.50 -10.81 9.72
CA LYS A 119 -4.18 -9.51 9.82
C LYS A 119 -3.24 -8.38 10.22
N GLU A 120 -2.43 -8.60 11.24
CA GLU A 120 -1.48 -7.61 11.76
C GLU A 120 -0.38 -7.31 10.73
N GLY A 121 0.28 -8.36 10.21
CA GLY A 121 1.35 -8.20 9.23
C GLY A 121 0.87 -7.56 7.92
N PHE A 122 -0.33 -7.91 7.46
CA PHE A 122 -0.90 -7.31 6.26
C PHE A 122 -1.18 -5.82 6.46
N LYS A 123 -1.77 -5.44 7.62
CA LYS A 123 -2.03 -4.05 7.96
C LYS A 123 -0.73 -3.26 8.14
N GLN A 124 0.28 -3.86 8.74
CA GLN A 124 1.59 -3.23 8.90
C GLN A 124 2.28 -2.99 7.55
N LEU A 125 2.27 -4.00 6.67
CA LEU A 125 2.98 -3.93 5.38
C LEU A 125 2.27 -3.04 4.35
N TYR A 126 0.92 -3.06 4.34
CA TYR A 126 0.12 -2.37 3.30
C TYR A 126 -0.76 -1.22 3.83
N GLY A 127 -0.76 -0.96 5.14
CA GLY A 127 -1.54 0.12 5.75
C GLY A 127 -3.05 -0.17 5.86
N ASN A 128 -3.54 -1.24 5.26
CA ASN A 128 -4.95 -1.59 5.15
C ASN A 128 -5.23 -3.04 5.56
N THR A 129 -6.48 -3.35 5.87
CA THR A 129 -6.89 -4.75 6.03
C THR A 129 -6.85 -5.48 4.69
N VAL A 130 -6.75 -6.81 4.70
CA VAL A 130 -6.75 -7.65 3.49
C VAL A 130 -7.99 -7.34 2.61
N TYR A 131 -9.17 -7.29 3.21
CA TYR A 131 -10.40 -7.01 2.47
C TYR A 131 -10.45 -5.60 1.88
N GLN A 132 -10.02 -4.59 2.64
CA GLN A 132 -9.99 -3.21 2.14
C GLN A 132 -9.01 -3.08 0.98
N PHE A 133 -7.86 -3.74 1.08
CA PHE A 133 -6.87 -3.76 0.01
C PHE A 133 -7.43 -4.36 -1.30
N VAL A 134 -8.09 -5.53 -1.21
CA VAL A 134 -8.71 -6.18 -2.36
C VAL A 134 -9.85 -5.34 -2.93
N LEU A 135 -10.70 -4.76 -2.07
CA LEU A 135 -11.79 -3.88 -2.50
C LEU A 135 -11.26 -2.66 -3.26
N ASP A 136 -10.21 -2.04 -2.73
CA ASP A 136 -9.56 -0.89 -3.36
C ASP A 136 -8.98 -1.25 -4.73
N HIS A 137 -8.38 -2.43 -4.84
CA HIS A 137 -7.84 -2.94 -6.11
C HIS A 137 -8.97 -3.22 -7.12
N LYS A 138 -10.05 -3.91 -6.70
CA LYS A 138 -11.25 -4.12 -7.52
C LYS A 138 -11.82 -2.80 -8.07
N MET A 139 -11.96 -1.79 -7.21
CA MET A 139 -12.54 -0.52 -7.63
C MET A 139 -11.62 0.25 -8.60
N ASN A 140 -10.31 0.19 -8.42
CA ASN A 140 -9.38 0.79 -9.38
C ASN A 140 -9.40 0.08 -10.72
N HIS A 141 -9.46 -1.26 -10.72
CA HIS A 141 -9.61 -2.05 -11.95
C HIS A 141 -10.94 -1.75 -12.65
N ALA A 142 -12.05 -1.69 -11.88
CA ALA A 142 -13.35 -1.25 -12.40
C ALA A 142 -13.27 0.09 -13.11
N ARG A 143 -12.61 1.06 -12.51
CA ARG A 143 -12.43 2.38 -13.09
C ARG A 143 -11.69 2.31 -14.44
N GLN A 144 -10.66 1.49 -14.54
CA GLN A 144 -9.90 1.29 -15.78
C GLN A 144 -10.79 0.69 -16.87
N LEU A 145 -11.52 -0.40 -16.57
CA LEU A 145 -12.45 -1.05 -17.51
C LEU A 145 -13.54 -0.10 -18.01
N LEU A 146 -14.09 0.71 -17.12
CA LEU A 146 -15.10 1.70 -17.48
C LEU A 146 -14.55 2.78 -18.41
N VAL A 147 -13.34 3.28 -18.16
CA VAL A 147 -12.71 4.35 -18.95
C VAL A 147 -12.33 3.86 -20.35
N THR A 148 -11.91 2.60 -20.50
CA THR A 148 -11.62 2.02 -21.83
C THR A 148 -12.86 1.88 -22.70
N GLY A 149 -14.07 1.96 -22.13
CA GLY A 149 -15.34 1.88 -22.85
C GLY A 149 -15.67 0.48 -23.40
N SER A 150 -14.86 -0.54 -23.10
CA SER A 150 -15.01 -1.90 -23.56
C SER A 150 -16.15 -2.67 -22.86
N HIS A 151 -16.60 -2.17 -21.69
CA HIS A 151 -17.57 -2.85 -20.84
C HIS A 151 -18.61 -1.87 -20.29
N ASN A 152 -19.85 -2.30 -20.21
CA ASN A 152 -20.88 -1.56 -19.50
C ASN A 152 -20.80 -1.81 -17.99
N VAL A 153 -21.54 -1.03 -17.19
CA VAL A 153 -21.50 -1.09 -15.71
C VAL A 153 -21.81 -2.48 -15.16
N ASN A 154 -22.76 -3.21 -15.79
CA ASN A 154 -23.15 -4.54 -15.34
C ASN A 154 -22.08 -5.59 -15.69
N GLU A 155 -21.49 -5.49 -16.86
CA GLU A 155 -20.39 -6.35 -17.30
C GLU A 155 -19.18 -6.19 -16.38
N VAL A 156 -18.79 -4.95 -16.06
CA VAL A 156 -17.71 -4.68 -15.09
C VAL A 156 -18.03 -5.28 -13.72
N ALA A 157 -19.27 -5.13 -13.23
CA ALA A 157 -19.66 -5.73 -11.95
C ALA A 157 -19.50 -7.26 -11.97
N LEU A 158 -19.95 -7.92 -13.03
CA LEU A 158 -19.84 -9.37 -13.19
C LEU A 158 -18.38 -9.83 -13.28
N GLU A 159 -17.55 -9.15 -14.08
CA GLU A 159 -16.13 -9.44 -14.24
C GLU A 159 -15.37 -9.36 -12.92
N LEU A 160 -15.74 -8.43 -12.04
CA LEU A 160 -15.15 -8.29 -10.72
C LEU A 160 -15.75 -9.24 -9.66
N GLY A 161 -16.64 -10.15 -10.07
CA GLY A 161 -17.22 -11.16 -9.19
C GLY A 161 -18.38 -10.66 -8.31
N TYR A 162 -19.06 -9.56 -8.71
CA TYR A 162 -20.28 -9.12 -8.03
C TYR A 162 -21.48 -9.86 -8.62
N SER A 163 -22.20 -10.58 -7.78
CA SER A 163 -23.47 -11.23 -8.17
C SER A 163 -24.61 -10.22 -8.42
N ASN A 164 -24.48 -9.01 -7.89
CA ASN A 164 -25.44 -7.92 -8.03
C ASN A 164 -24.72 -6.60 -8.30
N SER A 165 -25.06 -5.97 -9.42
CA SER A 165 -24.49 -4.67 -9.82
C SER A 165 -24.78 -3.53 -8.83
N SER A 166 -25.85 -3.62 -8.03
CA SER A 166 -26.14 -2.62 -6.99
C SER A 166 -25.02 -2.57 -5.94
N HIS A 167 -24.55 -3.72 -5.46
CA HIS A 167 -23.42 -3.78 -4.52
C HIS A 167 -22.12 -3.21 -5.11
N PHE A 168 -21.88 -3.47 -6.39
CA PHE A 168 -20.76 -2.85 -7.11
C PHE A 168 -20.90 -1.33 -7.17
N ILE A 169 -22.08 -0.82 -7.57
CA ILE A 169 -22.35 0.63 -7.69
C ILE A 169 -22.15 1.33 -6.34
N ASP A 170 -22.60 0.72 -5.25
CA ASP A 170 -22.42 1.25 -3.89
C ASP A 170 -20.94 1.27 -3.48
N ALA A 171 -20.21 0.19 -3.74
CA ALA A 171 -18.78 0.11 -3.46
C ALA A 171 -17.98 1.15 -4.28
N PHE A 172 -18.31 1.32 -5.55
CA PHE A 172 -17.70 2.31 -6.44
C PHE A 172 -17.99 3.73 -5.95
N LYS A 173 -19.25 4.03 -5.61
CA LYS A 173 -19.66 5.32 -5.06
C LYS A 173 -18.95 5.62 -3.74
N LYS A 174 -18.81 4.63 -2.85
CA LYS A 174 -18.08 4.78 -1.59
C LYS A 174 -16.61 5.12 -1.84
N LYS A 175 -15.99 4.52 -2.85
CA LYS A 175 -14.57 4.74 -3.17
C LYS A 175 -14.31 6.07 -3.89
N PHE A 176 -15.14 6.42 -4.89
CA PHE A 176 -14.89 7.55 -5.79
C PHE A 176 -15.85 8.74 -5.59
N GLY A 177 -16.78 8.67 -4.63
CA GLY A 177 -17.73 9.75 -4.33
C GLY A 177 -18.89 9.87 -5.32
N THR A 178 -18.87 9.09 -6.43
CA THR A 178 -19.89 9.17 -7.49
C THR A 178 -20.21 7.79 -8.05
N THR A 179 -21.37 7.63 -8.70
CA THR A 179 -21.71 6.35 -9.34
C THR A 179 -20.92 6.15 -10.64
N PRO A 180 -20.72 4.87 -11.10
CA PRO A 180 -19.99 4.58 -12.34
C PRO A 180 -20.50 5.37 -13.54
N LYS A 181 -21.83 5.45 -13.72
CA LYS A 181 -22.44 6.18 -14.83
C LYS A 181 -22.15 7.69 -14.78
N LYS A 182 -22.27 8.31 -13.61
CA LYS A 182 -21.94 9.74 -13.43
C LYS A 182 -20.44 10.00 -13.63
N TYR A 183 -19.61 9.06 -13.17
CA TYR A 183 -18.18 9.13 -13.38
C TYR A 183 -17.81 9.18 -14.86
N LEU A 184 -18.39 8.29 -15.69
CA LEU A 184 -18.18 8.29 -17.15
C LEU A 184 -18.67 9.57 -17.82
N LEU A 185 -19.84 10.09 -17.43
CA LEU A 185 -20.35 11.36 -17.97
C LEU A 185 -19.42 12.53 -17.68
N SER A 186 -18.78 12.56 -16.49
CA SER A 186 -17.83 13.61 -16.13
C SER A 186 -16.50 13.56 -16.89
N LEU A 187 -16.17 12.44 -17.54
CA LEU A 187 -14.97 12.32 -18.38
C LEU A 187 -15.23 12.73 -19.84
N SER A 188 -16.52 12.79 -20.24
CA SER A 188 -16.94 13.11 -21.60
C SER A 188 -17.31 14.61 -21.78
N SER A 189 -17.23 15.36 -20.68
CA SER A 189 -17.47 16.81 -20.65
C SER A 189 -16.17 17.59 -20.59
#